data_34c1ea36157524361da06b47780ca945
#
_entry.id   34c1ea36157524361da06b47780ca945
#
_cell.length_a   1.000
_cell.length_b   1.000
_cell.length_c   1.000
_cell.angle_alpha   90.00
_cell.angle_beta   90.00
_cell.angle_gamma   90.00
#
_symmetry.space_group_name_H-M   'P 1'
#
loop_
_entity.id
_entity.type
_entity.pdbx_description
1 polymer ?
#
loop_
_entity_poly.entity_id
_entity_poly.type
_entity_poly.pdbx_seq_one_letter_code
_entity_poly.pdbx_strand_id
1 'polypeptide(L)'
;MLFRSGVPALTGLPPGRVALVSFTHVRMPGAEDRARIGAWWAPARPADGLGLGVDVERADAAAFADEDGLGGVGFSTAERARVRELPAPERPAARARLWTRKEALVKAAGTGFTGDPAAVDALTVPADVVLVDLTDRLPGGLVGALARRGR
;
A
#
# COMPACT_ATOMS: atom_id res chain seq x y z
N MET A 1 4.37 2.98 -14.93
CA MET A 1 5.45 2.07 -14.49
C MET A 1 4.84 0.67 -14.41
N LEU A 2 5.13 -0.18 -15.40
CA LEU A 2 4.58 -1.53 -15.49
C LEU A 2 5.26 -2.41 -14.43
N PHE A 3 4.54 -2.75 -13.38
CA PHE A 3 4.95 -3.83 -12.48
C PHE A 3 4.76 -5.15 -13.22
N ARG A 4 5.85 -5.77 -13.65
CA ARG A 4 5.81 -7.19 -14.02
C ARG A 4 5.40 -7.97 -12.77
N SER A 5 4.37 -8.80 -12.91
CA SER A 5 3.88 -9.75 -11.92
C SER A 5 4.97 -10.75 -11.53
N GLY A 6 5.83 -10.36 -10.62
CA GLY A 6 6.77 -11.27 -9.97
C GLY A 6 6.64 -11.06 -8.48
N VAL A 7 5.93 -11.94 -7.79
CA VAL A 7 6.01 -12.00 -6.33
C VAL A 7 7.47 -12.32 -6.00
N PRO A 8 8.21 -11.44 -5.32
CA PRO A 8 9.59 -11.73 -4.97
C PRO A 8 9.60 -12.95 -4.05
N ALA A 9 10.37 -13.98 -4.40
CA ALA A 9 10.54 -15.16 -3.60
C ALA A 9 11.88 -15.10 -2.85
N LEU A 10 11.86 -15.45 -1.56
CA LEU A 10 13.08 -15.68 -0.81
C LEU A 10 13.63 -17.09 -1.15
N THR A 11 14.92 -17.15 -1.46
CA THR A 11 15.64 -18.41 -1.66
C THR A 11 16.35 -18.82 -0.36
N GLY A 12 16.69 -20.11 -0.23
CA GLY A 12 17.41 -20.62 0.93
C GLY A 12 16.54 -20.92 2.16
N LEU A 13 15.23 -20.95 2.01
CA LEU A 13 14.33 -21.38 3.09
C LEU A 13 14.41 -22.91 3.28
N PRO A 14 14.23 -23.41 4.53
CA PRO A 14 14.09 -24.85 4.77
C PRO A 14 12.96 -25.47 3.95
N PRO A 15 13.04 -26.76 3.60
CA PRO A 15 11.98 -27.46 2.88
C PRO A 15 10.61 -27.30 3.56
N GLY A 16 9.57 -27.03 2.76
CA GLY A 16 8.20 -26.82 3.25
C GLY A 16 7.95 -25.49 3.94
N ARG A 17 8.90 -24.56 3.95
CA ARG A 17 8.70 -23.19 4.40
C ARG A 17 8.53 -22.24 3.22
N VAL A 18 7.64 -21.28 3.37
CA VAL A 18 7.46 -20.16 2.44
C VAL A 18 7.63 -18.85 3.20
N ALA A 19 8.13 -17.85 2.53
CA ALA A 19 8.09 -16.49 3.03
C ALA A 19 7.59 -15.58 1.91
N LEU A 20 6.65 -14.74 2.24
CA LEU A 20 6.13 -13.70 1.38
C LEU A 20 6.92 -12.42 1.65
N VAL A 21 7.24 -11.70 0.60
CA VAL A 21 7.93 -10.42 0.69
C VAL A 21 7.22 -9.39 -0.16
N SER A 22 7.21 -8.16 0.30
CA SER A 22 6.67 -7.03 -0.44
C SER A 22 7.60 -5.84 -0.27
N PHE A 23 7.77 -5.05 -1.33
CA PHE A 23 8.64 -3.88 -1.34
C PHE A 23 7.90 -2.66 -1.84
N THR A 24 8.30 -1.51 -1.34
CA THR A 24 7.93 -0.20 -1.86
C THR A 24 9.14 0.72 -1.88
N HIS A 25 9.03 1.84 -2.60
CA HIS A 25 10.08 2.81 -2.75
C HIS A 25 9.51 4.20 -2.55
N VAL A 26 10.11 4.97 -1.67
CA VAL A 26 9.72 6.35 -1.41
C VAL A 26 10.91 7.28 -1.59
N ARG A 27 10.71 8.43 -2.23
CA ARG A 27 11.74 9.45 -2.37
C ARG A 27 11.76 10.29 -1.09
N MET A 28 12.90 10.28 -0.40
CA MET A 28 13.10 11.12 0.79
C MET A 28 13.53 12.54 0.39
N PRO A 29 13.14 13.59 1.17
CA PRO A 29 13.59 14.94 0.92
C PRO A 29 15.12 15.03 0.98
N GLY A 30 15.73 15.70 -0.01
CA GLY A 30 17.18 15.90 -0.05
C GLY A 30 18.02 14.68 -0.40
N ALA A 31 17.40 13.54 -0.67
CA ALA A 31 18.11 12.33 -1.12
C ALA A 31 18.00 12.18 -2.64
N GLU A 32 19.13 11.87 -3.29
CA GLU A 32 19.12 11.54 -4.73
C GLU A 32 18.45 10.20 -4.97
N ASP A 33 18.64 9.25 -4.07
CA ASP A 33 18.09 7.91 -4.13
C ASP A 33 16.73 7.77 -3.43
N ARG A 34 15.98 6.75 -3.85
CA ARG A 34 14.74 6.34 -3.19
C ARG A 34 15.06 5.42 -2.03
N ALA A 35 14.47 5.68 -0.87
CA ALA A 35 14.45 4.70 0.22
C ALA A 35 13.64 3.47 -0.22
N ARG A 36 14.13 2.28 0.14
CA ARG A 36 13.43 1.01 -0.08
C ARG A 36 12.91 0.51 1.25
N ILE A 37 11.66 0.13 1.28
CA ILE A 37 11.01 -0.42 2.46
C ILE A 37 10.49 -1.80 2.09
N GLY A 38 10.84 -2.80 2.89
CA GLY A 38 10.41 -4.17 2.68
C GLY A 38 9.64 -4.68 3.89
N ALA A 39 8.64 -5.51 3.63
CA ALA A 39 7.97 -6.32 4.62
C ALA A 39 8.15 -7.79 4.26
N TRP A 40 8.24 -8.65 5.25
CA TRP A 40 8.25 -10.09 5.06
C TRP A 40 7.34 -10.79 6.07
N TRP A 41 6.77 -11.91 5.66
CA TRP A 41 5.95 -12.75 6.51
C TRP A 41 6.20 -14.22 6.18
N ALA A 42 6.54 -15.00 7.22
CA ALA A 42 6.67 -16.43 7.11
C ALA A 42 5.46 -17.10 7.80
N PRO A 43 4.43 -17.53 7.05
CA PRO A 43 3.29 -18.21 7.63
C PRO A 43 3.72 -19.55 8.23
N ALA A 44 3.04 -19.97 9.30
CA ALA A 44 3.35 -21.24 9.97
C ALA A 44 3.13 -22.44 9.02
N ARG A 45 2.19 -22.33 8.09
CA ARG A 45 1.87 -23.35 7.08
C ARG A 45 1.73 -22.68 5.72
N PRO A 46 2.31 -23.25 4.66
CA PRO A 46 1.99 -22.86 3.29
C PRO A 46 0.50 -23.11 3.03
N ALA A 47 -0.16 -22.16 2.39
CA ALA A 47 -1.53 -22.28 1.93
C ALA A 47 -1.73 -21.44 0.67
N ASP A 48 -2.70 -21.82 -0.16
CA ASP A 48 -3.09 -21.01 -1.30
C ASP A 48 -3.76 -19.71 -0.85
N GLY A 49 -3.63 -18.68 -1.66
CA GLY A 49 -4.25 -17.38 -1.41
C GLY A 49 -3.57 -16.53 -0.35
N LEU A 50 -2.40 -16.96 0.19
CA LEU A 50 -1.60 -16.10 1.05
C LEU A 50 -1.00 -14.95 0.26
N GLY A 51 -0.96 -13.77 0.88
CA GLY A 51 -0.39 -12.59 0.26
C GLY A 51 0.11 -11.57 1.26
N LEU A 52 1.08 -10.78 0.84
CA LEU A 52 1.66 -9.68 1.60
C LEU A 52 1.85 -8.47 0.70
N GLY A 53 1.39 -7.32 1.16
CA GLY A 53 1.58 -6.05 0.48
C GLY A 53 2.02 -4.96 1.44
N VAL A 54 3.01 -4.17 1.07
CA VAL A 54 3.40 -2.96 1.78
C VAL A 54 3.49 -1.81 0.79
N ASP A 55 3.02 -0.66 1.24
CA ASP A 55 3.24 0.59 0.53
C ASP A 55 3.50 1.75 1.48
N VAL A 56 4.36 2.68 1.04
CA VAL A 56 4.73 3.87 1.80
C VAL A 56 4.88 5.03 0.84
N GLU A 57 4.27 6.16 1.20
CA GLU A 57 4.29 7.40 0.42
C GLU A 57 4.63 8.59 1.32
N ARG A 58 5.00 9.69 0.70
CA ARG A 58 5.10 10.96 1.40
C ARG A 58 3.71 11.56 1.56
N ALA A 59 3.41 12.02 2.77
CA ALA A 59 2.14 12.68 3.07
C ALA A 59 1.92 13.97 2.27
N ASP A 60 3.03 14.62 1.86
CA ASP A 60 3.09 15.89 1.12
C ASP A 60 3.45 15.69 -0.37
N ALA A 61 3.38 14.48 -0.90
CA ALA A 61 3.69 14.26 -2.31
C ALA A 61 2.71 15.03 -3.22
N ALA A 62 3.25 15.68 -4.25
CA ALA A 62 2.46 16.52 -5.17
C ALA A 62 1.29 15.75 -5.83
N ALA A 63 1.42 14.44 -6.01
CA ALA A 63 0.35 13.59 -6.53
C ALA A 63 -0.92 13.59 -5.67
N PHE A 64 -0.81 13.96 -4.40
CA PHE A 64 -1.93 14.00 -3.43
C PHE A 64 -2.36 15.42 -3.05
N ALA A 65 -1.70 16.46 -3.60
CA ALA A 65 -1.90 17.84 -3.20
C ALA A 65 -3.35 18.31 -3.43
N ASP A 66 -3.95 17.94 -4.55
CA ASP A 66 -5.29 18.37 -4.96
C ASP A 66 -6.14 17.21 -5.50
N GLU A 67 -7.35 17.55 -5.96
CA GLU A 67 -8.29 16.58 -6.55
C GLU A 67 -8.02 16.35 -8.05
N ASP A 68 -7.18 17.18 -8.70
CA ASP A 68 -6.95 17.10 -10.15
C ASP A 68 -5.86 16.10 -10.54
N GLY A 69 -5.01 15.69 -9.58
CA GLY A 69 -4.02 14.64 -9.75
C GLY A 69 -4.60 13.24 -9.51
N LEU A 70 -3.85 12.38 -8.81
CA LEU A 70 -4.35 11.07 -8.36
C LEU A 70 -5.63 11.21 -7.51
N GLY A 71 -5.85 12.38 -6.90
CA GLY A 71 -7.05 12.69 -6.14
C GLY A 71 -8.35 12.61 -6.96
N GLY A 72 -8.32 12.88 -8.26
CA GLY A 72 -9.50 12.84 -9.13
C GLY A 72 -9.83 11.45 -9.68
N VAL A 73 -8.82 10.65 -9.98
CA VAL A 73 -8.98 9.37 -10.67
C VAL A 73 -8.65 8.14 -9.82
N GLY A 74 -7.87 8.30 -8.76
CA GLY A 74 -7.42 7.19 -7.91
C GLY A 74 -8.38 6.80 -6.80
N PHE A 75 -9.46 7.56 -6.57
CA PHE A 75 -10.35 7.41 -5.41
C PHE A 75 -11.82 7.33 -5.78
N SER A 76 -12.54 6.46 -5.10
CA SER A 76 -14.00 6.34 -5.22
C SER A 76 -14.72 7.59 -4.72
N THR A 77 -16.00 7.73 -5.07
CA THR A 77 -16.84 8.82 -4.56
C THR A 77 -16.90 8.84 -3.03
N ALA A 78 -16.98 7.66 -2.39
CA ALA A 78 -17.02 7.56 -0.93
C ALA A 78 -15.70 8.00 -0.29
N GLU A 79 -14.56 7.61 -0.86
CA GLU A 79 -13.24 8.02 -0.37
C GLU A 79 -13.03 9.53 -0.51
N ARG A 80 -13.42 10.12 -1.66
CA ARG A 80 -13.38 11.57 -1.86
C ARG A 80 -14.28 12.31 -0.86
N ALA A 81 -15.49 11.80 -0.61
CA ALA A 81 -16.39 12.38 0.38
C ALA A 81 -15.73 12.38 1.77
N ARG A 82 -15.14 11.24 2.17
CA ARG A 82 -14.43 11.11 3.45
C ARG A 82 -13.26 12.09 3.59
N VAL A 83 -12.48 12.29 2.52
CA VAL A 83 -11.39 13.27 2.52
C VAL A 83 -11.91 14.71 2.64
N ARG A 84 -13.03 15.03 1.98
CA ARG A 84 -13.62 16.40 2.04
C ARG A 84 -14.13 16.78 3.41
N GLU A 85 -14.50 15.84 4.26
CA GLU A 85 -14.89 16.06 5.66
C GLU A 85 -13.72 16.59 6.52
N LEU A 86 -12.47 16.36 6.11
CA LEU A 86 -11.28 16.79 6.83
C LEU A 86 -10.95 18.26 6.55
N PRO A 87 -10.27 18.95 7.48
CA PRO A 87 -9.68 20.26 7.22
C PRO A 87 -8.77 20.24 5.98
N ALA A 88 -8.80 21.29 5.18
CA ALA A 88 -8.04 21.35 3.92
C ALA A 88 -6.55 20.97 4.06
N PRO A 89 -5.81 21.41 5.10
CA PRO A 89 -4.40 21.04 5.26
C PRO A 89 -4.16 19.53 5.51
N GLU A 90 -5.16 18.79 5.97
CA GLU A 90 -5.04 17.36 6.28
C GLU A 90 -5.36 16.46 5.06
N ARG A 91 -6.03 17.01 4.04
CA ARG A 91 -6.51 16.25 2.88
C ARG A 91 -5.41 15.56 2.08
N PRO A 92 -4.25 16.19 1.80
CA PRO A 92 -3.15 15.52 1.09
C PRO A 92 -2.67 14.27 1.82
N ALA A 93 -2.42 14.35 3.12
CA ALA A 93 -2.01 13.20 3.91
C ALA A 93 -3.08 12.10 3.97
N ALA A 94 -4.36 12.46 4.01
CA ALA A 94 -5.46 11.52 3.97
C ALA A 94 -5.53 10.77 2.62
N ARG A 95 -5.35 11.48 1.49
CA ARG A 95 -5.27 10.84 0.16
C ARG A 95 -4.08 9.89 0.09
N ALA A 96 -2.91 10.30 0.55
CA ALA A 96 -1.73 9.45 0.59
C ALA A 96 -1.96 8.18 1.42
N ARG A 97 -2.64 8.26 2.58
CA ARG A 97 -3.01 7.08 3.38
C ARG A 97 -3.96 6.15 2.65
N LEU A 98 -5.00 6.68 2.02
CA LEU A 98 -5.92 5.85 1.24
C LEU A 98 -5.20 5.16 0.08
N TRP A 99 -4.30 5.87 -0.59
CA TRP A 99 -3.49 5.31 -1.67
C TRP A 99 -2.60 4.17 -1.21
N THR A 100 -1.85 4.35 -0.11
CA THR A 100 -1.00 3.27 0.44
C THR A 100 -1.81 2.04 0.84
N ARG A 101 -3.04 2.21 1.34
CA ARG A 101 -3.95 1.08 1.61
C ARG A 101 -4.33 0.34 0.34
N LYS A 102 -4.70 1.04 -0.74
CA LYS A 102 -5.03 0.43 -2.04
C LYS A 102 -3.85 -0.37 -2.60
N GLU A 103 -2.67 0.26 -2.65
CA GLU A 103 -1.44 -0.39 -3.11
C GLU A 103 -1.10 -1.62 -2.26
N ALA A 104 -1.20 -1.55 -0.94
CA ALA A 104 -0.96 -2.69 -0.07
C ALA A 104 -1.96 -3.82 -0.32
N LEU A 105 -3.25 -3.51 -0.50
CA LEU A 105 -4.30 -4.49 -0.80
C LEU A 105 -4.06 -5.22 -2.13
N VAL A 106 -3.76 -4.49 -3.21
CA VAL A 106 -3.54 -5.11 -4.52
C VAL A 106 -2.21 -5.87 -4.58
N LYS A 107 -1.18 -5.44 -3.84
CA LYS A 107 0.07 -6.19 -3.67
C LYS A 107 -0.18 -7.50 -2.90
N ALA A 108 -0.97 -7.45 -1.82
CA ALA A 108 -1.35 -8.65 -1.06
C ALA A 108 -2.23 -9.61 -1.89
N ALA A 109 -3.03 -9.10 -2.81
CA ALA A 109 -3.79 -9.91 -3.76
C ALA A 109 -2.91 -10.50 -4.88
N GLY A 110 -1.70 -9.99 -5.09
CA GLY A 110 -0.81 -10.38 -6.18
C GLY A 110 -1.25 -9.92 -7.57
N THR A 111 -2.24 -9.03 -7.64
CA THR A 111 -2.84 -8.58 -8.92
C THR A 111 -2.22 -7.29 -9.45
N GLY A 112 -1.71 -6.43 -8.56
CA GLY A 112 -1.51 -5.03 -8.90
C GLY A 112 -2.84 -4.35 -9.24
N PHE A 113 -2.78 -3.12 -9.75
CA PHE A 113 -3.97 -2.50 -10.35
C PHE A 113 -4.19 -3.09 -11.75
N THR A 114 -5.28 -3.84 -11.93
CA THR A 114 -5.68 -4.44 -13.21
C THR A 114 -6.71 -3.58 -13.95
N GLY A 115 -7.13 -2.46 -13.37
CA GLY A 115 -8.13 -1.53 -13.90
C GLY A 115 -8.10 -0.21 -13.15
N ASP A 116 -9.26 0.40 -13.00
CA ASP A 116 -9.41 1.68 -12.31
C ASP A 116 -9.06 1.54 -10.82
N PRO A 117 -8.05 2.27 -10.30
CA PRO A 117 -7.73 2.26 -8.87
C PRO A 117 -8.90 2.70 -7.97
N ALA A 118 -9.85 3.50 -8.48
CA ALA A 118 -11.04 3.88 -7.74
C ALA A 118 -11.95 2.68 -7.40
N ALA A 119 -11.84 1.57 -8.13
CA ALA A 119 -12.58 0.34 -7.84
C ALA A 119 -12.03 -0.45 -6.65
N VAL A 120 -10.79 -0.18 -6.23
CA VAL A 120 -10.22 -0.77 -5.01
C VAL A 120 -10.66 0.06 -3.82
N ASP A 121 -11.51 -0.49 -2.96
CA ASP A 121 -12.01 0.22 -1.77
C ASP A 121 -10.99 0.17 -0.63
N ALA A 122 -10.46 1.34 -0.25
CA ALA A 122 -9.54 1.46 0.89
C ALA A 122 -10.26 1.67 2.24
N LEU A 123 -11.56 1.90 2.22
CA LEU A 123 -12.38 2.09 3.44
C LEU A 123 -12.88 0.76 3.99
N THR A 124 -13.07 -0.24 3.13
CA THR A 124 -13.57 -1.56 3.51
C THR A 124 -12.48 -2.61 3.31
N VAL A 125 -12.13 -3.31 4.38
CA VAL A 125 -11.11 -4.37 4.34
C VAL A 125 -11.78 -5.72 4.10
N PRO A 126 -11.36 -6.51 3.09
CA PRO A 126 -11.88 -7.87 2.89
C PRO A 126 -11.70 -8.75 4.14
N ALA A 127 -12.63 -9.65 4.40
CA ALA A 127 -12.65 -10.48 5.60
C ALA A 127 -11.42 -11.42 5.75
N ASP A 128 -10.77 -11.74 4.64
CA ASP A 128 -9.56 -12.57 4.57
C ASP A 128 -8.26 -11.74 4.63
N VAL A 129 -8.36 -10.42 4.83
CA VAL A 129 -7.22 -9.50 4.88
C VAL A 129 -7.12 -8.83 6.25
N VAL A 130 -5.91 -8.74 6.75
CA VAL A 130 -5.54 -7.84 7.87
C VAL A 130 -4.81 -6.65 7.27
N LEU A 131 -5.36 -5.46 7.44
CA LEU A 131 -4.76 -4.19 6.98
C LEU A 131 -4.34 -3.36 8.20
N VAL A 132 -3.11 -2.90 8.18
CA VAL A 132 -2.51 -2.10 9.27
C VAL A 132 -1.93 -0.82 8.69
N ASP A 133 -2.32 0.32 9.24
CA ASP A 133 -1.66 1.59 8.96
C ASP A 133 -0.31 1.65 9.70
N LEU A 134 0.72 2.08 9.01
CA LEU A 134 2.09 2.14 9.50
C LEU A 134 2.53 3.55 9.88
N THR A 135 1.68 4.56 9.72
CA THR A 135 2.05 5.97 9.85
C THR A 135 2.79 6.28 11.15
N ASP A 136 2.32 5.75 12.28
CA ASP A 136 2.95 5.99 13.59
C ASP A 136 4.27 5.20 13.80
N ARG A 137 4.62 4.34 12.85
CA ARG A 137 5.84 3.51 12.86
C ARG A 137 6.88 3.94 11.85
N LEU A 138 6.57 4.98 11.07
CA LEU A 138 7.42 5.50 10.02
C LEU A 138 8.05 6.83 10.44
N PRO A 139 9.19 7.23 9.86
CA PRO A 139 9.72 8.56 10.02
C PRO A 139 8.68 9.64 9.66
N GLY A 140 8.75 10.79 10.32
CA GLY A 140 7.82 11.90 10.09
C GLY A 140 7.70 12.30 8.62
N GLY A 141 6.49 12.66 8.20
CA GLY A 141 6.17 13.00 6.81
C GLY A 141 5.91 11.82 5.89
N LEU A 142 6.02 10.57 6.38
CA LEU A 142 5.65 9.38 5.66
C LEU A 142 4.31 8.82 6.17
N VAL A 143 3.57 8.20 5.27
CA VAL A 143 2.37 7.41 5.55
C VAL A 143 2.53 6.06 4.88
N GLY A 144 1.94 5.03 5.45
CA GLY A 144 2.06 3.70 4.87
C GLY A 144 1.02 2.73 5.36
N ALA A 145 0.88 1.63 4.64
CA ALA A 145 0.01 0.52 5.00
C ALA A 145 0.67 -0.83 4.69
N LEU A 146 0.30 -1.82 5.50
CA LEU A 146 0.65 -3.21 5.31
C LEU A 146 -0.64 -4.02 5.23
N ALA A 147 -0.77 -4.84 4.20
CA ALA A 147 -1.85 -5.79 4.04
C ALA A 147 -1.30 -7.22 4.08
N ARG A 148 -1.94 -8.08 4.86
CA ARG A 148 -1.67 -9.51 4.91
C ARG A 148 -2.95 -10.25 4.57
N ARG A 149 -2.93 -11.07 3.52
CA ARG A 149 -4.04 -11.92 3.09
C ARG A 149 -3.82 -13.36 3.53
N GLY A 150 -4.92 -14.00 3.94
CA GLY A 150 -4.93 -15.38 4.42
C GLY A 150 -4.82 -15.47 5.94
N ARG A 151 -5.33 -16.56 6.48
CA ARG A 151 -5.38 -16.88 7.92
C ARG A 151 -4.18 -17.72 8.35
#